data_9af49c4997bc8c31774b2b1077bd34d2
#
_entry.id   9af49c4997bc8c31774b2b1077bd34d2
#
_cell.length_a   1.000
_cell.length_b   1.000
_cell.length_c   1.000
_cell.angle_alpha   90.00
_cell.angle_beta   90.00
_cell.angle_gamma   90.00
#
_symmetry.space_group_name_H-M   'P 1'
#
loop_
_entity.id
_entity.type
_entity.pdbx_description
1 polymer ?
#
loop_
_entity_poly.entity_id
_entity_poly.type
_entity_poly.pdbx_seq_one_letter_code
_entity_poly.pdbx_strand_id
1 'polypeptide(L)'
;MKIKSTITAFALLVTPMTWADEEKHDHDEHAEHEHGHDIKAPNGGRVLHDVEPHAEFFITKDRKVQITFLNEDGKGVASDNTLRAIGGKRTKATRFTFEKTKNGFLSNEKLPEGKLVPIVLMFKNAKGQKSNVKFNVNMADCPTCDFLEYACTCDHDDDHEGHDHEDHKDHDHAKEKK
;
A
#
# COMPACT_ATOMS: atom_id res chain seq x y z
N MET A 1 -15.87 -23.35 59.59
CA MET A 1 -16.28 -22.07 59.08
C MET A 1 -17.38 -22.27 58.06
N LYS A 2 -18.63 -21.89 58.39
CA LYS A 2 -19.81 -22.12 57.53
C LYS A 2 -20.02 -20.89 56.66
N ILE A 3 -19.88 -21.03 55.35
CA ILE A 3 -20.15 -19.96 54.38
C ILE A 3 -21.63 -20.09 53.98
N LYS A 4 -22.39 -19.04 54.31
CA LYS A 4 -23.80 -18.92 53.89
C LYS A 4 -23.87 -18.34 52.50
N SER A 5 -24.42 -19.13 51.58
CA SER A 5 -24.69 -18.72 50.19
C SER A 5 -26.02 -17.95 50.16
N THR A 6 -25.97 -16.69 49.73
CA THR A 6 -27.16 -15.87 49.49
C THR A 6 -27.44 -15.87 47.98
N ILE A 7 -28.59 -16.46 47.60
CA ILE A 7 -29.07 -16.48 46.21
C ILE A 7 -29.88 -15.22 45.99
N THR A 8 -29.40 -14.30 45.17
CA THR A 8 -30.16 -13.14 44.72
C THR A 8 -30.81 -13.44 43.39
N ALA A 9 -32.14 -13.53 43.38
CA ALA A 9 -32.96 -13.70 42.18
C ALA A 9 -32.96 -12.40 41.37
N PHE A 10 -32.52 -12.47 40.13
CA PHE A 10 -32.56 -11.34 39.19
C PHE A 10 -33.77 -11.49 38.28
N ALA A 11 -34.74 -10.59 38.41
CA ALA A 11 -35.93 -10.57 37.57
C ALA A 11 -35.57 -9.98 36.19
N LEU A 12 -35.77 -10.76 35.12
CA LEU A 12 -35.62 -10.34 33.72
C LEU A 12 -36.85 -9.52 33.30
N LEU A 13 -36.69 -8.22 33.13
CA LEU A 13 -37.65 -7.36 32.44
C LEU A 13 -37.34 -7.45 30.92
N VAL A 14 -38.22 -8.11 30.20
CA VAL A 14 -38.20 -8.18 28.72
C VAL A 14 -38.92 -6.92 28.21
N THR A 15 -38.18 -5.97 27.64
CA THR A 15 -38.73 -4.86 26.87
C THR A 15 -38.78 -5.21 25.37
N PRO A 16 -39.89 -5.01 24.65
CA PRO A 16 -39.92 -5.24 23.21
C PRO A 16 -39.15 -4.12 22.52
N MET A 17 -38.09 -4.50 21.80
CA MET A 17 -37.33 -3.62 20.93
C MET A 17 -38.11 -3.42 19.63
N THR A 18 -38.66 -2.23 19.43
CA THR A 18 -39.17 -1.78 18.13
C THR A 18 -37.99 -1.45 17.23
N TRP A 19 -37.86 -2.15 16.12
CA TRP A 19 -36.88 -1.87 15.08
C TRP A 19 -37.40 -0.68 14.27
N ALA A 20 -36.85 0.51 14.51
CA ALA A 20 -36.96 1.64 13.58
C ALA A 20 -35.76 1.54 12.66
N ASP A 21 -36.06 1.22 11.41
CA ASP A 21 -35.13 1.23 10.30
C ASP A 21 -34.86 2.70 9.94
N GLU A 22 -33.77 3.25 10.46
CA GLU A 22 -33.29 4.58 10.12
C GLU A 22 -32.01 4.39 9.31
N GLU A 23 -32.15 4.35 7.98
CA GLU A 23 -31.03 4.40 7.05
C GLU A 23 -30.30 5.74 7.23
N LYS A 24 -29.32 5.75 8.13
CA LYS A 24 -28.30 6.79 8.12
C LYS A 24 -27.29 6.43 7.04
N HIS A 25 -27.34 7.18 5.96
CA HIS A 25 -26.20 7.34 5.09
C HIS A 25 -25.11 8.06 5.90
N ASP A 26 -24.23 7.27 6.53
CA ASP A 26 -22.97 7.78 7.01
C ASP A 26 -22.16 8.16 5.77
N HIS A 27 -22.11 9.47 5.50
CA HIS A 27 -21.09 10.03 4.63
C HIS A 27 -19.77 9.73 5.33
N ASP A 28 -18.99 8.81 4.75
CA ASP A 28 -17.61 8.59 5.11
C ASP A 28 -16.92 9.96 5.21
N GLU A 29 -16.62 10.33 6.44
CA GLU A 29 -15.71 11.43 6.71
C GLU A 29 -14.41 11.04 5.99
N HIS A 30 -14.14 11.72 4.87
CA HIS A 30 -12.82 11.69 4.26
C HIS A 30 -11.86 12.10 5.37
N ALA A 31 -11.19 11.12 5.96
CA ALA A 31 -10.05 11.35 6.82
C ALA A 31 -9.13 12.28 6.03
N GLU A 32 -9.04 13.52 6.48
CA GLU A 32 -8.06 14.46 5.98
C GLU A 32 -6.71 13.75 6.10
N HIS A 33 -6.16 13.32 4.98
CA HIS A 33 -4.80 12.87 4.93
C HIS A 33 -3.97 14.10 5.31
N GLU A 34 -3.61 14.18 6.61
CA GLU A 34 -2.55 15.07 7.03
C GLU A 34 -1.40 14.81 6.06
N HIS A 35 -1.14 15.82 5.22
CA HIS A 35 0.02 15.84 4.33
C HIS A 35 1.25 15.75 5.22
N GLY A 36 1.67 14.49 5.48
CA GLY A 36 2.86 14.20 6.26
C GLY A 36 4.00 15.01 5.68
N HIS A 37 4.77 15.62 6.57
CA HIS A 37 5.95 16.39 6.26
C HIS A 37 6.70 15.75 5.08
N ASP A 38 7.02 16.57 4.09
CA ASP A 38 7.65 16.16 2.83
C ASP A 38 9.04 15.60 3.12
N ILE A 39 9.08 14.32 3.52
CA ILE A 39 10.33 13.63 3.89
C ILE A 39 11.15 13.49 2.62
N LYS A 40 12.27 14.19 2.58
CA LYS A 40 13.16 14.15 1.44
C LYS A 40 13.93 12.82 1.38
N ALA A 41 13.78 12.09 0.28
CA ALA A 41 14.51 10.87 0.01
C ALA A 41 16.01 11.15 -0.20
N PRO A 42 16.93 10.59 0.61
CA PRO A 42 18.36 10.93 0.58
C PRO A 42 19.09 10.49 -0.70
N ASN A 43 18.58 9.48 -1.39
CA ASN A 43 19.16 8.97 -2.64
C ASN A 43 18.34 9.37 -3.88
N GLY A 44 17.25 10.13 -3.71
CA GLY A 44 16.35 10.50 -4.80
C GLY A 44 15.41 9.36 -5.22
N GLY A 45 15.11 8.46 -4.32
CA GLY A 45 14.14 7.39 -4.50
C GLY A 45 12.72 7.79 -4.07
N ARG A 46 11.82 6.82 -4.09
CA ARG A 46 10.43 6.97 -3.62
C ARG A 46 10.33 6.77 -2.11
N VAL A 47 9.73 7.71 -1.40
CA VAL A 47 9.42 7.54 0.03
C VAL A 47 8.17 6.68 0.20
N LEU A 48 8.27 5.69 1.09
CA LEU A 48 7.22 4.76 1.46
C LEU A 48 6.69 5.15 2.85
N HIS A 49 5.57 5.88 2.87
CA HIS A 49 4.97 6.39 4.10
C HIS A 49 4.22 5.30 4.89
N ASP A 50 3.78 4.21 4.21
CA ASP A 50 3.06 3.09 4.84
C ASP A 50 3.96 2.15 5.66
N VAL A 51 5.24 2.46 5.79
CA VAL A 51 6.25 1.66 6.52
C VAL A 51 6.72 2.43 7.75
N GLU A 52 6.87 1.75 8.87
CA GLU A 52 7.37 2.34 10.11
C GLU A 52 8.67 1.66 10.57
N PRO A 53 9.82 2.41 10.71
CA PRO A 53 10.02 3.80 10.27
C PRO A 53 9.80 3.95 8.77
N HIS A 54 9.51 5.17 8.27
CA HIS A 54 9.41 5.43 6.84
C HIS A 54 10.62 4.87 6.10
N ALA A 55 10.45 4.57 4.83
CA ALA A 55 11.56 4.00 4.07
C ALA A 55 11.66 4.63 2.67
N GLU A 56 12.87 4.81 2.19
CA GLU A 56 13.12 5.12 0.80
C GLU A 56 13.31 3.83 0.01
N PHE A 57 12.60 3.71 -1.10
CA PHE A 57 12.85 2.73 -2.14
C PHE A 57 13.68 3.38 -3.25
N PHE A 58 14.85 2.82 -3.52
CA PHE A 58 15.78 3.35 -4.51
C PHE A 58 16.30 2.22 -5.42
N ILE A 59 16.43 2.50 -6.71
CA ILE A 59 17.05 1.60 -7.67
C ILE A 59 18.47 2.08 -7.97
N THR A 60 19.46 1.29 -7.60
CA THR A 60 20.87 1.62 -7.83
C THR A 60 21.23 1.58 -9.34
N LYS A 61 22.39 2.12 -9.71
CA LYS A 61 22.92 2.06 -11.09
C LYS A 61 23.04 0.64 -11.61
N ASP A 62 23.31 -0.34 -10.73
CA ASP A 62 23.38 -1.76 -11.06
C ASP A 62 22.01 -2.45 -11.12
N ARG A 63 20.92 -1.66 -11.04
CA ARG A 63 19.54 -2.14 -11.01
C ARG A 63 19.19 -2.97 -9.77
N LYS A 64 19.89 -2.82 -8.67
CA LYS A 64 19.55 -3.42 -7.39
C LYS A 64 18.54 -2.58 -6.63
N VAL A 65 17.68 -3.25 -5.88
CA VAL A 65 16.71 -2.58 -4.98
C VAL A 65 17.44 -2.25 -3.68
N GLN A 66 17.46 -0.97 -3.33
CA GLN A 66 17.95 -0.49 -2.05
C GLN A 66 16.78 0.06 -1.23
N ILE A 67 16.70 -0.32 0.02
CA ILE A 67 15.78 0.24 1.00
C ILE A 67 16.58 0.94 2.07
N THR A 68 16.24 2.19 2.37
CA THR A 68 16.84 2.97 3.46
C THR A 68 15.73 3.42 4.40
N PHE A 69 15.76 3.01 5.67
CA PHE A 69 14.82 3.49 6.66
C PHE A 69 15.14 4.92 7.05
N LEU A 70 14.11 5.74 7.24
CA LEU A 70 14.24 7.18 7.43
C LEU A 70 13.57 7.61 8.74
N ASN A 71 14.18 8.61 9.40
CA ASN A 71 13.48 9.38 10.43
C ASN A 71 12.66 10.52 9.78
N GLU A 72 11.97 11.31 10.61
CA GLU A 72 11.17 12.46 10.18
C GLU A 72 11.97 13.53 9.43
N ASP A 73 13.28 13.63 9.68
CA ASP A 73 14.19 14.56 8.97
C ASP A 73 14.69 13.99 7.62
N GLY A 74 14.26 12.81 7.19
CA GLY A 74 14.75 12.13 5.98
C GLY A 74 16.16 11.53 6.12
N LYS A 75 16.69 11.39 7.34
CA LYS A 75 18.01 10.78 7.57
C LYS A 75 17.88 9.28 7.77
N GLY A 76 18.85 8.55 7.22
CA GLY A 76 18.88 7.09 7.35
C GLY A 76 19.06 6.62 8.80
N VAL A 77 18.16 5.74 9.27
CA VAL A 77 18.17 5.14 10.61
C VAL A 77 18.21 3.63 10.55
N ALA A 78 18.74 3.01 11.59
CA ALA A 78 18.69 1.56 11.74
C ALA A 78 17.26 1.10 12.04
N SER A 79 16.91 -0.10 11.57
CA SER A 79 15.61 -0.71 11.83
C SER A 79 15.75 -2.21 12.02
N ASP A 80 14.85 -2.77 12.85
CA ASP A 80 14.73 -4.22 13.07
C ASP A 80 13.66 -4.85 12.16
N ASN A 81 13.17 -4.11 11.17
CA ASN A 81 12.27 -4.63 10.16
C ASN A 81 12.93 -5.78 9.39
N THR A 82 12.10 -6.72 8.95
CA THR A 82 12.45 -7.71 7.95
C THR A 82 11.75 -7.36 6.64
N LEU A 83 12.39 -7.70 5.51
CA LEU A 83 11.89 -7.38 4.19
C LEU A 83 11.85 -8.65 3.33
N ARG A 84 10.75 -8.79 2.58
CA ARG A 84 10.62 -9.70 1.44
C ARG A 84 10.12 -8.89 0.26
N ALA A 85 10.60 -9.18 -0.93
CA ALA A 85 10.12 -8.53 -2.13
C ALA A 85 9.99 -9.51 -3.30
N ILE A 86 9.04 -9.20 -4.17
CA ILE A 86 8.82 -9.90 -5.43
C ILE A 86 8.61 -8.83 -6.49
N GLY A 87 9.33 -8.92 -7.60
CA GLY A 87 9.19 -7.99 -8.72
C GLY A 87 9.12 -8.72 -10.06
N GLY A 88 8.55 -8.03 -11.06
CA GLY A 88 8.39 -8.54 -12.40
C GLY A 88 7.01 -9.11 -12.71
N LYS A 89 6.81 -9.55 -13.94
CA LYS A 89 5.53 -10.11 -14.41
C LYS A 89 5.25 -11.44 -13.69
N ARG A 90 3.97 -11.75 -13.46
CA ARG A 90 3.52 -12.97 -12.78
C ARG A 90 4.11 -14.26 -13.34
N THR A 91 4.33 -14.32 -14.65
CA THR A 91 4.91 -15.49 -15.34
C THR A 91 6.42 -15.60 -15.20
N LYS A 92 7.11 -14.50 -14.83
CA LYS A 92 8.56 -14.43 -14.66
C LYS A 92 8.91 -13.50 -13.52
N ALA A 93 8.45 -13.87 -12.31
CA ALA A 93 8.68 -13.06 -11.11
C ALA A 93 10.07 -13.36 -10.52
N THR A 94 10.77 -12.30 -10.12
CA THR A 94 12.01 -12.37 -9.36
C THR A 94 11.68 -12.23 -7.87
N ARG A 95 12.13 -13.19 -7.07
CA ARG A 95 12.11 -13.07 -5.59
C ARG A 95 13.43 -12.47 -5.17
N PHE A 96 13.36 -11.34 -4.47
CA PHE A 96 14.56 -10.67 -3.99
C PHE A 96 15.01 -11.25 -2.65
N THR A 97 16.31 -11.50 -2.54
CA THR A 97 17.01 -11.71 -1.28
C THR A 97 17.78 -10.44 -0.93
N PHE A 98 17.93 -10.16 0.34
CA PHE A 98 18.49 -8.89 0.79
C PHE A 98 19.63 -9.10 1.79
N GLU A 99 20.68 -8.31 1.61
CA GLU A 99 21.72 -8.10 2.61
C GLU A 99 21.34 -6.90 3.48
N LYS A 100 21.51 -7.04 4.80
CA LYS A 100 21.28 -5.95 5.76
C LYS A 100 22.41 -4.93 5.63
N THR A 101 22.07 -3.66 5.45
CA THR A 101 23.00 -2.53 5.51
C THR A 101 22.88 -1.82 6.86
N LYS A 102 23.67 -0.76 7.08
CA LYS A 102 23.58 0.04 8.31
C LYS A 102 22.17 0.58 8.57
N ASN A 103 21.48 1.04 7.53
CA ASN A 103 20.20 1.74 7.64
C ASN A 103 19.09 1.09 6.80
N GLY A 104 19.23 -0.19 6.43
CA GLY A 104 18.21 -0.84 5.60
C GLY A 104 18.68 -2.11 4.91
N PHE A 105 18.43 -2.22 3.61
CA PHE A 105 18.64 -3.44 2.83
C PHE A 105 19.15 -3.12 1.41
N LEU A 106 19.95 -4.03 0.86
CA LEU A 106 20.34 -4.03 -0.55
C LEU A 106 20.04 -5.41 -1.14
N SER A 107 19.36 -5.46 -2.28
CA SER A 107 19.05 -6.73 -2.92
C SER A 107 20.28 -7.37 -3.57
N ASN A 108 20.32 -8.71 -3.57
CA ASN A 108 21.33 -9.47 -4.33
C ASN A 108 20.93 -9.52 -5.83
N GLU A 109 19.63 -9.66 -6.10
CA GLU A 109 19.09 -9.72 -7.43
C GLU A 109 18.88 -8.32 -8.01
N LYS A 110 18.97 -8.25 -9.35
CA LYS A 110 18.64 -7.03 -10.09
C LYS A 110 17.14 -6.95 -10.36
N LEU A 111 16.62 -5.72 -10.41
CA LEU A 111 15.27 -5.48 -10.90
C LEU A 111 15.14 -6.00 -12.33
N PRO A 112 14.11 -6.79 -12.66
CA PRO A 112 13.88 -7.26 -14.02
C PRO A 112 13.81 -6.11 -15.02
N GLU A 113 14.18 -6.39 -16.26
CA GLU A 113 14.05 -5.42 -17.33
C GLU A 113 12.58 -5.21 -17.70
N GLY A 114 12.26 -3.99 -18.12
CA GLY A 114 10.90 -3.60 -18.51
C GLY A 114 10.67 -2.11 -18.29
N LYS A 115 9.71 -1.55 -19.04
CA LYS A 115 9.30 -0.14 -18.90
C LYS A 115 8.58 0.07 -17.56
N LEU A 116 7.67 -0.84 -17.23
CA LEU A 116 6.90 -0.86 -15.98
C LEU A 116 7.11 -2.21 -15.31
N VAL A 117 7.80 -2.23 -14.19
CA VAL A 117 8.09 -3.46 -13.43
C VAL A 117 7.26 -3.45 -12.16
N PRO A 118 6.21 -4.28 -12.06
CA PRO A 118 5.44 -4.38 -10.82
C PRO A 118 6.33 -4.91 -9.70
N ILE A 119 6.24 -4.30 -8.52
CA ILE A 119 6.95 -4.75 -7.33
C ILE A 119 5.99 -4.81 -6.13
N VAL A 120 6.21 -5.79 -5.29
CA VAL A 120 5.54 -5.94 -3.99
C VAL A 120 6.63 -6.05 -2.94
N LEU A 121 6.60 -5.13 -1.98
CA LEU A 121 7.46 -5.11 -0.81
C LEU A 121 6.63 -5.50 0.41
N MET A 122 7.11 -6.44 1.20
CA MET A 122 6.45 -6.94 2.40
C MET A 122 7.38 -6.72 3.59
N PHE A 123 7.08 -5.72 4.39
CA PHE A 123 7.80 -5.41 5.62
C PHE A 123 7.13 -6.09 6.81
N LYS A 124 7.93 -6.45 7.80
CA LYS A 124 7.45 -6.89 9.10
C LYS A 124 8.35 -6.30 10.18
N ASN A 125 7.76 -5.51 11.09
CA ASN A 125 8.52 -4.91 12.19
C ASN A 125 8.73 -5.89 13.37
N ALA A 126 9.50 -5.47 14.37
CA ALA A 126 9.80 -6.28 15.55
C ALA A 126 8.55 -6.66 16.37
N LYS A 127 7.47 -5.86 16.30
CA LYS A 127 6.17 -6.14 16.93
C LYS A 127 5.32 -7.13 16.14
N GLY A 128 5.79 -7.57 14.96
CA GLY A 128 5.07 -8.51 14.09
C GLY A 128 4.04 -7.85 13.17
N GLN A 129 3.90 -6.53 13.17
CA GLN A 129 3.03 -5.79 12.28
C GLN A 129 3.59 -5.85 10.85
N LYS A 130 2.70 -5.97 9.88
CA LYS A 130 3.05 -6.13 8.46
C LYS A 130 2.57 -4.93 7.67
N SER A 131 3.44 -4.40 6.81
CA SER A 131 3.12 -3.41 5.79
C SER A 131 3.43 -3.97 4.41
N ASN A 132 2.48 -3.83 3.48
CA ASN A 132 2.63 -4.30 2.11
C ASN A 132 2.50 -3.11 1.16
N VAL A 133 3.58 -2.81 0.46
CA VAL A 133 3.63 -1.73 -0.52
C VAL A 133 3.68 -2.32 -1.92
N LYS A 134 2.83 -1.83 -2.83
CA LYS A 134 2.72 -2.32 -4.21
C LYS A 134 2.70 -1.15 -5.17
N PHE A 135 3.56 -1.17 -6.16
CA PHE A 135 3.57 -0.17 -7.23
C PHE A 135 4.30 -0.69 -8.47
N ASN A 136 4.24 0.08 -9.55
CA ASN A 136 5.02 -0.17 -10.75
C ASN A 136 6.27 0.71 -10.74
N VAL A 137 7.43 0.09 -10.90
CA VAL A 137 8.70 0.80 -11.07
C VAL A 137 8.82 1.21 -12.54
N ASN A 138 8.62 2.50 -12.83
CA ASN A 138 8.88 3.09 -14.13
C ASN A 138 10.25 3.75 -14.10
N MET A 139 11.17 3.22 -14.90
CA MET A 139 12.57 3.70 -14.98
C MET A 139 12.77 4.77 -16.06
N ALA A 140 11.70 5.31 -16.64
CA ALA A 140 11.80 6.45 -17.54
C ALA A 140 12.12 7.74 -16.76
N ASP A 141 12.76 8.69 -17.42
CA ASP A 141 12.95 10.02 -16.86
C ASP A 141 11.61 10.73 -16.79
N CYS A 142 11.35 11.46 -15.70
CA CYS A 142 10.17 12.30 -15.60
C CYS A 142 10.30 13.49 -16.55
N PRO A 143 9.26 13.86 -17.33
CA PRO A 143 9.33 14.98 -18.25
C PRO A 143 9.37 16.35 -17.56
N THR A 144 9.03 16.42 -16.27
CA THR A 144 8.87 17.69 -15.53
C THR A 144 9.90 17.91 -14.43
N CYS A 145 10.64 16.86 -14.00
CA CYS A 145 11.70 17.00 -12.99
C CYS A 145 12.88 16.06 -13.27
N ASP A 146 13.95 16.17 -12.46
CA ASP A 146 15.20 15.40 -12.63
C ASP A 146 15.13 13.97 -12.05
N PHE A 147 13.95 13.52 -11.60
CA PHE A 147 13.77 12.18 -11.04
C PHE A 147 13.26 11.18 -12.08
N LEU A 148 13.50 9.90 -11.81
CA LEU A 148 12.82 8.85 -12.54
C LEU A 148 11.34 8.80 -12.13
N GLU A 149 10.47 8.42 -13.05
CA GLU A 149 9.02 8.37 -12.87
C GLU A 149 8.58 7.62 -11.58
N TYR A 150 9.25 6.54 -11.19
CA TYR A 150 8.88 5.79 -9.99
C TYR A 150 9.13 6.58 -8.69
N ALA A 151 10.01 7.58 -8.73
CA ALA A 151 10.41 8.42 -7.59
C ALA A 151 9.88 9.85 -7.70
N CYS A 152 9.23 10.18 -8.82
CA CYS A 152 8.68 11.51 -9.05
C CYS A 152 7.48 11.78 -8.13
N THR A 153 7.44 13.01 -7.59
CA THR A 153 6.33 13.53 -6.78
C THR A 153 5.59 14.67 -7.50
N CYS A 154 5.86 14.89 -8.79
CA CYS A 154 5.13 15.89 -9.58
C CYS A 154 3.69 15.43 -9.77
N ASP A 155 2.74 16.37 -9.67
CA ASP A 155 1.37 16.13 -10.08
C ASP A 155 1.37 16.03 -11.62
N HIS A 156 1.32 14.79 -12.10
CA HIS A 156 1.00 14.53 -13.49
C HIS A 156 -0.51 14.43 -13.56
N ASP A 157 -1.14 15.38 -14.24
CA ASP A 157 -2.53 15.20 -14.65
C ASP A 157 -2.58 13.91 -15.47
N ASP A 158 -3.05 12.82 -14.84
CA ASP A 158 -3.37 11.59 -15.53
C ASP A 158 -4.50 11.97 -16.50
N ASP A 159 -4.12 12.30 -17.76
CA ASP A 159 -5.06 12.32 -18.87
C ASP A 159 -5.65 10.91 -18.99
N HIS A 160 -6.67 10.66 -18.20
CA HIS A 160 -7.59 9.56 -18.41
C HIS A 160 -8.31 9.83 -19.72
N GLU A 161 -7.62 9.52 -20.84
CA GLU A 161 -8.30 9.39 -22.13
C GLU A 161 -9.50 8.47 -21.92
N GLY A 162 -10.68 9.07 -22.14
CA GLY A 162 -11.98 8.52 -21.82
C GLY A 162 -12.13 7.10 -22.34
N HIS A 163 -12.57 6.24 -21.48
CA HIS A 163 -13.18 4.99 -21.88
C HIS A 163 -14.50 5.37 -22.58
N ASP A 164 -14.45 5.43 -23.92
CA ASP A 164 -15.64 5.41 -24.76
C ASP A 164 -16.40 4.13 -24.42
N HIS A 165 -17.46 4.27 -23.63
CA HIS A 165 -18.48 3.25 -23.48
C HIS A 165 -19.24 3.17 -24.79
N GLU A 166 -18.81 2.26 -25.69
CA GLU A 166 -19.63 1.89 -26.84
C GLU A 166 -20.98 1.37 -26.33
N ASP A 167 -22.00 2.10 -26.72
CA ASP A 167 -23.41 1.77 -26.55
C ASP A 167 -23.69 0.32 -26.97
N HIS A 168 -24.02 -0.54 -26.01
CA HIS A 168 -24.61 -1.83 -26.28
C HIS A 168 -26.03 -1.61 -26.78
N LYS A 169 -26.17 -1.60 -28.12
CA LYS A 169 -27.48 -1.64 -28.81
C LYS A 169 -28.21 -2.92 -28.40
N ASP A 170 -29.45 -2.68 -28.01
CA ASP A 170 -30.49 -3.63 -27.70
C ASP A 170 -30.55 -4.82 -28.66
N HIS A 171 -30.40 -6.03 -28.14
CA HIS A 171 -30.81 -7.25 -28.83
C HIS A 171 -32.28 -7.54 -28.52
N ASP A 172 -33.14 -7.12 -29.47
CA ASP A 172 -34.52 -7.55 -29.56
C ASP A 172 -34.59 -9.06 -29.74
N HIS A 173 -35.06 -9.78 -28.72
CA HIS A 173 -35.47 -11.17 -28.86
C HIS A 173 -36.91 -11.24 -29.37
N ALA A 174 -37.07 -11.37 -30.66
CA ALA A 174 -38.33 -11.74 -31.27
C ALA A 174 -38.71 -13.16 -30.82
N LYS A 175 -39.86 -13.25 -30.15
CA LYS A 175 -40.57 -14.51 -29.84
C LYS A 175 -41.17 -15.08 -31.13
N GLU A 176 -40.68 -16.21 -31.58
CA GLU A 176 -41.38 -17.02 -32.55
C GLU A 176 -42.13 -18.17 -31.88
N LYS A 177 -43.45 -18.13 -32.01
CA LYS A 177 -44.38 -19.21 -31.62
C LYS A 177 -44.52 -20.18 -32.80
N LYS A 178 -44.27 -21.45 -32.52
CA LYS A 178 -45.05 -22.57 -33.09
C LYS A 178 -44.89 -23.82 -32.24
#